data_79be85aab0cbfcb214acafb81b74b5e2
#
_entry.id   79be85aab0cbfcb214acafb81b74b5e2
#
_cell.length_a   1.000
_cell.length_b   1.000
_cell.length_c   1.000
_cell.angle_alpha   90.00
_cell.angle_beta   90.00
_cell.angle_gamma   90.00
#
_symmetry.space_group_name_H-M   'P 1'
#
loop_
_entity.id
_entity.type
_entity.pdbx_description
1 polymer ?
#
loop_
_entity_poly.entity_id
_entity_poly.type
_entity_poly.pdbx_seq_one_letter_code
_entity_poly.pdbx_strand_id
1 'polypeptide(L)'
;QGQASSTEWKEAIANAVKEGDSLGAVVECIVPDIDPELATSVDKYYDINIGKIGKIISTLKKHKVKKVTMIGKVTKEVLYKAGAIVPDLRAIKILASVPDRKDDTIMNAIVKEIESEGIIVMDQTELIRPLLPKPGVLTKRHPTEAELADMEFGFEMAKAIGGLDIGQTVVVKNRAVMAVEAIEGTDACILRGGFLGKGGVIVAKTAKPSQDQRFDIPGFGTKTMESMIHAGATGIVIEADNTLVVDREKTIAMADEHNITILVK
;
A
#
# COMPACT_ATOMS: atom_id res chain seq x y z
N GLN A 1 -6.83 -11.73 -0.44
CA GLN A 1 -7.49 -11.45 0.85
C GLN A 1 -6.82 -10.21 1.39
N GLY A 2 -7.59 -9.12 1.43
CA GLY A 2 -7.08 -7.79 1.69
C GLY A 2 -6.62 -7.64 3.13
N GLN A 3 -5.44 -7.10 3.28
CA GLN A 3 -4.83 -6.82 4.57
C GLN A 3 -5.24 -5.43 5.09
N ALA A 4 -6.54 -5.23 5.28
CA ALA A 4 -7.01 -4.11 6.10
C ALA A 4 -6.94 -4.45 7.61
N SER A 5 -6.42 -5.64 7.96
CA SER A 5 -6.37 -6.19 9.32
C SER A 5 -4.98 -6.20 9.93
N SER A 6 -4.02 -5.41 9.42
CA SER A 6 -2.71 -5.36 10.05
C SER A 6 -2.77 -4.56 11.35
N THR A 7 -2.01 -4.99 12.34
CA THR A 7 -1.93 -4.36 13.66
C THR A 7 -1.54 -2.88 13.56
N GLU A 8 -0.65 -2.54 12.62
CA GLU A 8 -0.22 -1.15 12.40
C GLU A 8 -1.33 -0.24 11.91
N TRP A 9 -2.21 -0.72 11.02
CA TRP A 9 -3.36 0.05 10.57
C TRP A 9 -4.35 0.29 11.70
N LYS A 10 -4.56 -0.72 12.56
CA LYS A 10 -5.39 -0.59 13.75
C LYS A 10 -4.81 0.42 14.72
N GLU A 11 -3.50 0.37 14.97
CA GLU A 11 -2.80 1.34 15.84
C GLU A 11 -2.81 2.75 15.22
N ALA A 12 -2.57 2.88 13.92
CA ALA A 12 -2.62 4.18 13.24
C ALA A 12 -4.03 4.79 13.33
N ILE A 13 -5.08 3.98 13.10
CA ILE A 13 -6.47 4.41 13.25
C ILE A 13 -6.77 4.75 14.71
N ALA A 14 -6.36 3.92 15.67
CA ALA A 14 -6.55 4.17 17.09
C ALA A 14 -5.84 5.44 17.56
N ASN A 15 -4.64 5.71 17.06
CA ASN A 15 -3.90 6.93 17.35
C ASN A 15 -4.54 8.15 16.68
N ALA A 16 -4.99 8.01 15.42
CA ALA A 16 -5.74 9.06 14.73
C ALA A 16 -7.05 9.40 15.44
N VAL A 17 -7.77 8.39 15.98
CA VAL A 17 -8.98 8.58 16.79
C VAL A 17 -8.65 9.30 18.09
N LYS A 18 -7.57 8.94 18.78
CA LYS A 18 -7.13 9.61 20.03
C LYS A 18 -6.72 11.06 19.78
N GLU A 19 -5.97 11.33 18.72
CA GLU A 19 -5.63 12.68 18.30
C GLU A 19 -6.86 13.41 17.72
N GLY A 20 -7.79 12.69 17.15
CA GLY A 20 -9.03 13.15 16.55
C GLY A 20 -10.09 13.57 17.57
N ASP A 21 -10.10 13.01 18.79
CA ASP A 21 -10.94 13.48 19.89
C ASP A 21 -10.68 14.96 20.19
N SER A 22 -9.45 15.41 20.02
CA SER A 22 -9.10 16.84 20.12
C SER A 22 -9.49 17.65 18.88
N LEU A 23 -9.74 17.00 17.73
CA LEU A 23 -10.05 17.62 16.44
C LEU A 23 -11.48 17.36 15.95
N GLY A 24 -12.29 16.59 16.67
CA GLY A 24 -13.65 16.22 16.27
C GLY A 24 -13.72 15.29 15.07
N ALA A 25 -12.71 14.44 14.87
CA ALA A 25 -12.63 13.52 13.73
C ALA A 25 -13.67 12.38 13.84
N VAL A 26 -14.41 12.18 12.77
CA VAL A 26 -15.25 10.99 12.57
C VAL A 26 -14.45 10.05 11.69
N VAL A 27 -14.15 8.86 12.17
CA VAL A 27 -13.54 7.82 11.34
C VAL A 27 -14.65 7.02 10.69
N GLU A 28 -14.77 7.14 9.38
CA GLU A 28 -15.72 6.38 8.57
C GLU A 28 -14.95 5.34 7.75
N CYS A 29 -15.33 4.08 7.90
CA CYS A 29 -14.76 2.99 7.12
C CYS A 29 -15.72 2.60 5.99
N ILE A 30 -15.20 2.51 4.78
CA ILE A 30 -16.00 2.33 3.58
C ILE A 30 -15.43 1.21 2.74
N VAL A 31 -15.37 -0.01 3.26
CA VAL A 31 -14.90 -1.17 2.48
C VAL A 31 -15.73 -2.41 2.82
N PRO A 32 -16.22 -3.17 1.85
CA PRO A 32 -16.70 -4.52 2.12
C PRO A 32 -15.51 -5.38 2.59
N ASP A 33 -15.73 -6.23 3.61
CA ASP A 33 -14.72 -7.11 4.24
C ASP A 33 -13.77 -6.41 5.25
N ILE A 34 -14.28 -5.47 6.03
CA ILE A 34 -13.56 -4.86 7.15
C ILE A 34 -13.49 -5.84 8.34
N ASP A 35 -12.36 -5.78 9.05
CA ASP A 35 -12.21 -6.44 10.34
C ASP A 35 -13.31 -5.94 11.30
N PRO A 36 -14.14 -6.84 11.86
CA PRO A 36 -15.23 -6.46 12.77
C PRO A 36 -14.79 -5.62 13.97
N GLU A 37 -13.54 -5.78 14.43
CA GLU A 37 -12.98 -4.99 15.53
C GLU A 37 -12.86 -3.50 15.17
N LEU A 38 -12.73 -3.15 13.91
CA LEU A 38 -12.64 -1.76 13.49
C LEU A 38 -13.94 -1.01 13.77
N ALA A 39 -15.09 -1.64 13.57
CA ALA A 39 -16.39 -1.06 13.85
C ALA A 39 -16.58 -0.68 15.34
N THR A 40 -15.86 -1.35 16.23
CA THR A 40 -15.89 -1.10 17.69
C THR A 40 -14.81 -0.11 18.16
N SER A 41 -13.85 0.20 17.28
CA SER A 41 -12.71 1.08 17.59
C SER A 41 -12.90 2.53 17.14
N VAL A 42 -14.06 2.87 16.57
CA VAL A 42 -14.36 4.19 16.00
C VAL A 42 -15.64 4.78 16.61
N ASP A 43 -15.75 6.10 16.66
CA ASP A 43 -16.93 6.79 17.22
C ASP A 43 -18.20 6.54 16.42
N LYS A 44 -18.06 6.45 15.10
CA LYS A 44 -19.17 6.18 14.18
C LYS A 44 -18.68 5.31 13.02
N TYR A 45 -19.42 4.26 12.79
CA TYR A 45 -19.20 3.33 11.69
C TYR A 45 -20.34 3.37 10.68
N TYR A 46 -20.01 3.44 9.39
CA TYR A 46 -20.96 3.40 8.28
C TYR A 46 -20.52 2.37 7.26
N ASP A 47 -21.34 1.37 7.03
CA ASP A 47 -21.17 0.43 5.93
C ASP A 47 -21.76 1.04 4.65
N ILE A 48 -20.89 1.56 3.78
CA ILE A 48 -21.28 2.16 2.51
C ILE A 48 -20.45 1.52 1.40
N ASN A 49 -21.13 1.00 0.37
CA ASN A 49 -20.46 0.45 -0.80
C ASN A 49 -19.57 1.52 -1.47
N ILE A 50 -18.32 1.17 -1.78
CA ILE A 50 -17.32 2.08 -2.35
C ILE A 50 -17.77 2.77 -3.65
N GLY A 51 -18.68 2.16 -4.41
CA GLY A 51 -19.28 2.77 -5.59
C GLY A 51 -20.27 3.91 -5.29
N LYS A 52 -20.67 4.10 -4.03
CA LYS A 52 -21.66 5.11 -3.63
C LYS A 52 -21.00 6.44 -3.21
N ILE A 53 -20.19 7.02 -4.11
CA ILE A 53 -19.40 8.24 -3.84
C ILE A 53 -20.28 9.40 -3.37
N GLY A 54 -21.46 9.59 -3.97
CA GLY A 54 -22.42 10.63 -3.54
C GLY A 54 -22.92 10.39 -2.11
N LYS A 55 -23.18 9.14 -1.73
CA LYS A 55 -23.58 8.79 -0.36
C LYS A 55 -22.43 8.99 0.63
N ILE A 56 -21.20 8.62 0.27
CA ILE A 56 -19.99 8.86 1.06
C ILE A 56 -19.88 10.35 1.37
N ILE A 57 -19.84 11.20 0.34
CA ILE A 57 -19.69 12.64 0.48
C ILE A 57 -20.85 13.26 1.30
N SER A 58 -22.08 12.81 1.05
CA SER A 58 -23.22 13.31 1.83
C SER A 58 -23.15 12.94 3.31
N THR A 59 -22.61 11.75 3.63
CA THR A 59 -22.38 11.32 5.01
C THR A 59 -21.31 12.17 5.67
N LEU A 60 -20.15 12.39 5.01
CA LEU A 60 -19.09 13.27 5.50
C LEU A 60 -19.64 14.71 5.78
N LYS A 61 -20.41 15.26 4.85
CA LYS A 61 -21.04 16.60 5.02
C LYS A 61 -22.02 16.65 6.17
N LYS A 62 -22.87 15.61 6.34
CA LYS A 62 -23.82 15.51 7.45
C LYS A 62 -23.11 15.58 8.80
N HIS A 63 -21.91 15.01 8.90
CA HIS A 63 -21.10 15.03 10.12
C HIS A 63 -20.14 16.21 10.18
N LYS A 64 -20.20 17.15 9.23
CA LYS A 64 -19.36 18.35 9.16
C LYS A 64 -17.86 18.02 9.13
N VAL A 65 -17.51 16.87 8.54
CA VAL A 65 -16.13 16.42 8.38
C VAL A 65 -15.37 17.45 7.53
N LYS A 66 -14.20 17.88 7.99
CA LYS A 66 -13.34 18.86 7.32
C LYS A 66 -12.14 18.22 6.65
N LYS A 67 -11.68 17.12 7.21
CA LYS A 67 -10.52 16.38 6.72
C LYS A 67 -10.87 14.90 6.65
N VAL A 68 -10.42 14.22 5.61
CA VAL A 68 -10.59 12.79 5.42
C VAL A 68 -9.28 12.18 4.94
N THR A 69 -8.97 10.98 5.38
CA THR A 69 -7.87 10.18 4.82
C THR A 69 -8.45 8.90 4.24
N MET A 70 -7.81 8.38 3.19
CA MET A 70 -8.19 7.12 2.56
C MET A 70 -7.17 6.07 2.96
N ILE A 71 -7.60 5.08 3.74
CA ILE A 71 -6.73 4.01 4.25
C ILE A 71 -7.32 2.66 3.83
N GLY A 72 -6.46 1.76 3.35
CA GLY A 72 -6.85 0.42 2.93
C GLY A 72 -6.60 0.18 1.45
N LYS A 73 -6.89 -1.03 1.01
CA LYS A 73 -6.66 -1.46 -0.38
C LYS A 73 -7.94 -2.05 -0.96
N VAL A 74 -8.36 -1.53 -2.11
CA VAL A 74 -9.39 -2.17 -2.93
C VAL A 74 -8.67 -3.11 -3.91
N THR A 75 -8.90 -4.41 -3.74
CA THR A 75 -8.26 -5.39 -4.64
C THR A 75 -8.94 -5.39 -6.01
N LYS A 76 -8.16 -5.67 -7.07
CA LYS A 76 -8.73 -5.81 -8.42
C LYS A 76 -9.81 -6.89 -8.52
N GLU A 77 -9.71 -7.94 -7.69
CA GLU A 77 -10.73 -9.00 -7.58
C GLU A 77 -12.11 -8.44 -7.19
N VAL A 78 -12.15 -7.47 -6.29
CA VAL A 78 -13.40 -6.78 -5.88
C VAL A 78 -13.93 -5.93 -7.05
N LEU A 79 -13.04 -5.27 -7.80
CA LEU A 79 -13.43 -4.45 -8.96
C LEU A 79 -14.05 -5.28 -10.07
N TYR A 80 -13.56 -6.50 -10.30
CA TYR A 80 -14.04 -7.41 -11.35
C TYR A 80 -15.16 -8.36 -10.90
N LYS A 81 -15.47 -8.44 -9.61
CA LYS A 81 -16.57 -9.23 -9.08
C LYS A 81 -17.91 -8.55 -9.42
N ALA A 82 -18.70 -9.16 -10.27
CA ALA A 82 -19.99 -8.62 -10.67
C ALA A 82 -20.86 -8.27 -9.45
N GLY A 83 -21.35 -7.04 -9.38
CA GLY A 83 -22.20 -6.55 -8.30
C GLY A 83 -21.48 -6.15 -7.00
N ALA A 84 -20.17 -6.34 -6.88
CA ALA A 84 -19.43 -5.91 -5.69
C ALA A 84 -19.36 -4.38 -5.58
N ILE A 85 -19.22 -3.69 -6.70
CA ILE A 85 -19.24 -2.22 -6.76
C ILE A 85 -20.52 -1.78 -7.48
N VAL A 86 -21.35 -1.04 -6.77
CA VAL A 86 -22.61 -0.50 -7.29
C VAL A 86 -22.47 1.03 -7.37
N PRO A 87 -22.09 1.59 -8.54
CA PRO A 87 -21.90 3.02 -8.67
C PRO A 87 -23.22 3.79 -8.54
N ASP A 88 -23.17 4.92 -7.86
CA ASP A 88 -24.25 5.91 -7.90
C ASP A 88 -24.05 6.91 -9.06
N LEU A 89 -24.99 7.81 -9.23
CA LEU A 89 -24.93 8.81 -10.32
C LEU A 89 -23.66 9.67 -10.27
N ARG A 90 -23.14 9.94 -9.06
CA ARG A 90 -21.94 10.75 -8.88
C ARG A 90 -20.69 9.97 -9.31
N ALA A 91 -20.59 8.72 -8.90
CA ALA A 91 -19.53 7.80 -9.35
C ALA A 91 -19.54 7.61 -10.88
N ILE A 92 -20.74 7.46 -11.48
CA ILE A 92 -20.88 7.35 -12.94
C ILE A 92 -20.37 8.61 -13.64
N LYS A 93 -20.70 9.82 -13.13
CA LYS A 93 -20.20 11.08 -13.70
C LYS A 93 -18.66 11.18 -13.61
N ILE A 94 -18.08 10.82 -12.46
CA ILE A 94 -16.61 10.78 -12.29
C ILE A 94 -15.99 9.85 -13.32
N LEU A 95 -16.50 8.62 -13.43
CA LEU A 95 -15.99 7.64 -14.37
C LEU A 95 -16.16 8.05 -15.84
N ALA A 96 -17.18 8.84 -16.17
CA ALA A 96 -17.37 9.37 -17.51
C ALA A 96 -16.48 10.58 -17.82
N SER A 97 -15.96 11.27 -16.81
CA SER A 97 -15.11 12.46 -16.97
C SER A 97 -13.62 12.16 -17.14
N VAL A 98 -13.18 10.96 -16.79
CA VAL A 98 -11.76 10.58 -16.87
C VAL A 98 -11.37 10.07 -18.25
N PRO A 99 -10.15 10.40 -18.75
CA PRO A 99 -9.69 10.03 -20.09
C PRO A 99 -9.33 8.56 -20.22
N ASP A 100 -9.00 7.90 -19.12
CA ASP A 100 -8.59 6.50 -19.06
C ASP A 100 -9.12 5.80 -17.81
N ARG A 101 -8.84 4.52 -17.65
CA ARG A 101 -9.27 3.69 -16.51
C ARG A 101 -8.12 3.30 -15.59
N LYS A 102 -7.05 4.08 -15.58
CA LYS A 102 -5.95 3.87 -14.64
C LYS A 102 -6.41 4.17 -13.22
N ASP A 103 -5.92 3.39 -12.27
CA ASP A 103 -6.28 3.52 -10.87
C ASP A 103 -5.99 4.95 -10.35
N ASP A 104 -4.81 5.49 -10.66
CA ASP A 104 -4.42 6.85 -10.27
C ASP A 104 -5.33 7.93 -10.87
N THR A 105 -5.75 7.77 -12.13
CA THR A 105 -6.64 8.72 -12.80
C THR A 105 -8.01 8.75 -12.11
N ILE A 106 -8.55 7.58 -11.78
CA ILE A 106 -9.84 7.45 -11.10
C ILE A 106 -9.74 8.01 -9.67
N MET A 107 -8.69 7.63 -8.93
CA MET A 107 -8.48 8.09 -7.55
C MET A 107 -8.32 9.61 -7.48
N ASN A 108 -7.53 10.21 -8.38
CA ASN A 108 -7.40 11.66 -8.48
C ASN A 108 -8.74 12.36 -8.79
N ALA A 109 -9.58 11.77 -9.61
CA ALA A 109 -10.91 12.32 -9.89
C ALA A 109 -11.83 12.24 -8.65
N ILE A 110 -11.76 11.16 -7.87
CA ILE A 110 -12.48 11.01 -6.61
C ILE A 110 -12.00 12.06 -5.59
N VAL A 111 -10.68 12.23 -5.44
CA VAL A 111 -10.09 13.24 -4.55
C VAL A 111 -10.59 14.64 -4.92
N LYS A 112 -10.49 15.03 -6.19
CA LYS A 112 -10.99 16.32 -6.68
C LYS A 112 -12.47 16.52 -6.38
N GLU A 113 -13.26 15.47 -6.50
CA GLU A 113 -14.70 15.52 -6.22
C GLU A 113 -14.98 15.74 -4.73
N ILE A 114 -14.22 15.09 -3.84
CA ILE A 114 -14.33 15.31 -2.38
C ILE A 114 -13.88 16.73 -2.02
N GLU A 115 -12.77 17.18 -2.56
CA GLU A 115 -12.21 18.53 -2.32
C GLU A 115 -13.13 19.64 -2.85
N SER A 116 -13.86 19.40 -3.95
CA SER A 116 -14.85 20.34 -4.47
C SER A 116 -15.99 20.65 -3.50
N GLU A 117 -16.22 19.77 -2.54
CA GLU A 117 -17.20 19.90 -1.47
C GLU A 117 -16.64 20.56 -0.19
N GLY A 118 -15.40 21.05 -0.25
CA GLY A 118 -14.73 21.73 0.87
C GLY A 118 -14.19 20.78 1.93
N ILE A 119 -13.96 19.51 1.58
CA ILE A 119 -13.38 18.48 2.45
C ILE A 119 -11.95 18.25 1.99
N ILE A 120 -10.97 18.41 2.88
CA ILE A 120 -9.54 18.20 2.58
C ILE A 120 -9.26 16.71 2.61
N VAL A 121 -8.67 16.18 1.52
CA VAL A 121 -8.15 14.81 1.51
C VAL A 121 -6.69 14.86 1.98
N MET A 122 -6.44 14.30 3.16
CA MET A 122 -5.15 14.29 3.82
C MET A 122 -4.23 13.25 3.16
N ASP A 123 -2.94 13.54 3.22
CA ASP A 123 -1.91 12.55 2.99
C ASP A 123 -2.03 11.44 4.06
N GLN A 124 -2.21 10.19 3.63
CA GLN A 124 -2.32 9.07 4.56
C GLN A 124 -1.02 8.85 5.36
N THR A 125 0.13 9.33 4.85
CA THR A 125 1.41 9.23 5.57
C THR A 125 1.44 10.10 6.84
N GLU A 126 0.64 11.17 6.93
CA GLU A 126 0.58 11.99 8.13
C GLU A 126 0.23 11.16 9.37
N LEU A 127 -0.71 10.22 9.23
CA LEU A 127 -1.19 9.38 10.32
C LEU A 127 -0.30 8.15 10.60
N ILE A 128 0.45 7.70 9.60
CA ILE A 128 1.28 6.48 9.69
C ILE A 128 2.78 6.78 9.63
N ARG A 129 3.18 8.04 9.60
CA ARG A 129 4.59 8.45 9.54
C ARG A 129 5.49 7.77 10.57
N PRO A 130 5.05 7.55 11.84
CA PRO A 130 5.84 6.79 12.82
C PRO A 130 6.05 5.31 12.45
N LEU A 131 5.20 4.76 11.58
CA LEU A 131 5.27 3.36 11.15
C LEU A 131 6.17 3.16 9.93
N LEU A 132 6.50 4.24 9.22
CA LEU A 132 7.39 4.20 8.07
C LEU A 132 8.83 3.97 8.55
N PRO A 133 9.52 2.96 8.02
CA PRO A 133 10.86 2.63 8.47
C PRO A 133 11.88 3.70 8.06
N LYS A 134 12.81 3.97 8.96
CA LYS A 134 13.97 4.83 8.71
C LYS A 134 15.11 4.03 8.08
N PRO A 135 16.08 4.70 7.42
CA PRO A 135 17.24 4.03 6.82
C PRO A 135 17.96 3.12 7.82
N GLY A 136 18.33 1.95 7.37
CA GLY A 136 19.05 0.94 8.15
C GLY A 136 18.61 -0.49 7.85
N VAL A 137 19.23 -1.46 8.53
CA VAL A 137 18.87 -2.88 8.45
C VAL A 137 17.86 -3.18 9.55
N LEU A 138 16.70 -3.75 9.21
CA LEU A 138 15.64 -4.07 10.17
C LEU A 138 15.79 -5.47 10.79
N THR A 139 16.52 -6.36 10.10
CA THR A 139 16.73 -7.76 10.49
C THR A 139 18.05 -7.96 11.22
N LYS A 140 18.18 -9.10 11.92
CA LYS A 140 19.44 -9.48 12.60
C LYS A 140 20.59 -9.71 11.62
N ARG A 141 20.26 -10.34 10.47
CA ARG A 141 21.23 -10.57 9.40
C ARG A 141 21.46 -9.28 8.63
N HIS A 142 22.73 -8.96 8.41
CA HIS A 142 23.16 -7.90 7.51
C HIS A 142 23.43 -8.44 6.09
N PRO A 143 23.28 -7.63 5.03
CA PRO A 143 23.60 -8.06 3.68
C PRO A 143 25.13 -8.27 3.52
N THR A 144 25.51 -9.23 2.70
CA THR A 144 26.88 -9.35 2.22
C THR A 144 27.21 -8.22 1.22
N GLU A 145 28.49 -8.00 0.90
CA GLU A 145 28.88 -7.00 -0.11
C GLU A 145 28.25 -7.27 -1.48
N ALA A 146 28.15 -8.53 -1.88
CA ALA A 146 27.51 -8.91 -3.14
C ALA A 146 26.00 -8.62 -3.14
N GLU A 147 25.32 -8.94 -2.04
CA GLU A 147 23.89 -8.62 -1.88
C GLU A 147 23.65 -7.11 -1.83
N LEU A 148 24.53 -6.36 -1.17
CA LEU A 148 24.44 -4.91 -1.12
C LEU A 148 24.57 -4.29 -2.52
N ALA A 149 25.51 -4.82 -3.35
CA ALA A 149 25.64 -4.39 -4.74
C ALA A 149 24.39 -4.73 -5.59
N ASP A 150 23.76 -5.88 -5.34
CA ASP A 150 22.49 -6.24 -5.98
C ASP A 150 21.32 -5.36 -5.49
N MET A 151 21.29 -5.03 -4.19
CA MET A 151 20.30 -4.10 -3.60
C MET A 151 20.40 -2.70 -4.20
N GLU A 152 21.63 -2.16 -4.33
CA GLU A 152 21.87 -0.85 -4.96
C GLU A 152 21.40 -0.84 -6.42
N PHE A 153 21.83 -1.82 -7.20
CA PHE A 153 21.42 -1.96 -8.60
C PHE A 153 19.90 -2.14 -8.74
N GLY A 154 19.31 -3.02 -7.92
CA GLY A 154 17.88 -3.28 -7.92
C GLY A 154 17.05 -2.05 -7.56
N PHE A 155 17.52 -1.25 -6.59
CA PHE A 155 16.87 -0.03 -6.17
C PHE A 155 16.77 0.99 -7.32
N GLU A 156 17.87 1.20 -8.07
CA GLU A 156 17.89 2.06 -9.24
C GLU A 156 16.92 1.56 -10.33
N MET A 157 16.93 0.24 -10.59
CA MET A 157 16.01 -0.37 -11.57
C MET A 157 14.54 -0.21 -11.16
N ALA A 158 14.22 -0.43 -9.88
CA ALA A 158 12.87 -0.27 -9.35
C ALA A 158 12.38 1.19 -9.49
N LYS A 159 13.24 2.17 -9.22
CA LYS A 159 12.95 3.61 -9.46
C LYS A 159 12.71 3.89 -10.95
N ALA A 160 13.52 3.33 -11.83
CA ALA A 160 13.39 3.54 -13.28
C ALA A 160 12.05 3.00 -13.81
N ILE A 161 11.68 1.76 -13.47
CA ILE A 161 10.39 1.20 -13.92
C ILE A 161 9.19 1.89 -13.26
N GLY A 162 9.35 2.38 -12.01
CA GLY A 162 8.36 3.21 -11.34
C GLY A 162 8.11 4.52 -12.08
N GLY A 163 9.18 5.16 -12.58
CA GLY A 163 9.08 6.36 -13.40
C GLY A 163 8.38 6.16 -14.76
N LEU A 164 8.42 4.92 -15.28
CA LEU A 164 7.72 4.52 -16.51
C LEU A 164 6.28 4.02 -16.25
N ASP A 165 5.84 4.01 -15.00
CA ASP A 165 4.53 3.49 -14.58
C ASP A 165 4.29 2.01 -14.98
N ILE A 166 5.36 1.21 -15.04
CA ILE A 166 5.30 -0.23 -15.34
C ILE A 166 4.98 -1.04 -14.08
N GLY A 167 5.73 -0.79 -13.01
CA GLY A 167 5.64 -1.45 -11.73
C GLY A 167 6.55 -0.78 -10.70
N GLN A 168 6.77 -1.43 -9.57
CA GLN A 168 7.57 -0.87 -8.48
C GLN A 168 8.49 -1.89 -7.80
N THR A 169 8.52 -3.12 -8.33
CA THR A 169 9.34 -4.23 -7.81
C THR A 169 10.20 -4.83 -8.90
N VAL A 170 11.48 -5.03 -8.59
CA VAL A 170 12.46 -5.70 -9.45
C VAL A 170 13.13 -6.81 -8.66
N VAL A 171 13.36 -7.96 -9.30
CA VAL A 171 14.13 -9.06 -8.73
C VAL A 171 15.48 -9.14 -9.45
N VAL A 172 16.54 -9.17 -8.67
CA VAL A 172 17.94 -9.06 -9.16
C VAL A 172 18.79 -10.20 -8.63
N LYS A 173 19.78 -10.60 -9.41
CA LYS A 173 20.89 -11.46 -8.98
C LYS A 173 22.16 -11.13 -9.78
N ASN A 174 23.28 -10.97 -9.09
CA ASN A 174 24.57 -10.63 -9.70
C ASN A 174 24.50 -9.39 -10.61
N ARG A 175 23.77 -8.37 -10.17
CA ARG A 175 23.49 -7.12 -10.94
C ARG A 175 22.85 -7.37 -12.30
N ALA A 176 22.06 -8.43 -12.41
CA ALA A 176 21.22 -8.72 -13.57
C ALA A 176 19.76 -8.78 -13.14
N VAL A 177 18.87 -8.20 -13.92
CA VAL A 177 17.42 -8.22 -13.67
C VAL A 177 16.89 -9.60 -14.02
N MET A 178 16.31 -10.29 -13.05
CA MET A 178 15.66 -11.59 -13.22
C MET A 178 14.17 -11.42 -13.55
N ALA A 179 13.51 -10.44 -12.92
CA ALA A 179 12.10 -10.14 -13.17
C ALA A 179 11.81 -8.66 -12.89
N VAL A 180 10.84 -8.13 -13.63
CA VAL A 180 10.27 -6.79 -13.45
C VAL A 180 8.78 -6.95 -13.21
N GLU A 181 8.25 -6.32 -12.16
CA GLU A 181 6.82 -6.28 -11.88
C GLU A 181 6.09 -5.49 -12.96
N ALA A 182 5.00 -6.05 -13.45
CA ALA A 182 4.02 -5.38 -14.30
C ALA A 182 2.60 -5.69 -13.78
N ILE A 183 1.69 -6.07 -14.66
CA ILE A 183 0.28 -6.32 -14.31
C ILE A 183 0.07 -7.52 -13.37
N GLU A 184 1.03 -8.45 -13.32
CA GLU A 184 0.98 -9.64 -12.47
C GLU A 184 1.09 -9.34 -10.97
N GLY A 185 1.66 -8.19 -10.59
CA GLY A 185 1.86 -7.75 -9.22
C GLY A 185 3.11 -8.31 -8.53
N THR A 186 3.42 -7.76 -7.36
CA THR A 186 4.67 -8.00 -6.61
C THR A 186 4.95 -9.47 -6.35
N ASP A 187 3.98 -10.21 -5.81
CA ASP A 187 4.22 -11.60 -5.35
C ASP A 187 4.53 -12.53 -6.53
N ALA A 188 3.80 -12.42 -7.63
CA ALA A 188 4.05 -13.21 -8.83
C ALA A 188 5.40 -12.85 -9.50
N CYS A 189 5.76 -11.57 -9.50
CA CYS A 189 7.07 -11.12 -9.97
C CYS A 189 8.21 -11.74 -9.14
N ILE A 190 8.10 -11.75 -7.81
CA ILE A 190 9.10 -12.33 -6.91
C ILE A 190 9.27 -13.83 -7.18
N LEU A 191 8.17 -14.59 -7.27
CA LEU A 191 8.20 -16.02 -7.56
C LEU A 191 8.86 -16.32 -8.91
N ARG A 192 8.51 -15.56 -9.94
CA ARG A 192 9.10 -15.68 -11.28
C ARG A 192 10.60 -15.35 -11.25
N GLY A 193 10.99 -14.28 -10.56
CA GLY A 193 12.39 -13.89 -10.42
C GLY A 193 13.21 -14.92 -9.67
N GLY A 194 12.67 -15.51 -8.59
CA GLY A 194 13.29 -16.59 -7.84
C GLY A 194 13.49 -17.85 -8.68
N PHE A 195 12.50 -18.24 -9.45
CA PHE A 195 12.59 -19.37 -10.39
C PHE A 195 13.69 -19.17 -11.43
N LEU A 196 13.73 -18.00 -12.09
CA LEU A 196 14.74 -17.68 -13.10
C LEU A 196 16.13 -17.55 -12.51
N GLY A 197 16.26 -16.96 -11.32
CA GLY A 197 17.52 -16.79 -10.59
C GLY A 197 17.98 -18.06 -9.86
N LYS A 198 17.15 -19.11 -9.80
CA LYS A 198 17.41 -20.36 -9.03
C LYS A 198 17.71 -20.09 -7.56
N GLY A 199 16.91 -19.22 -6.94
CA GLY A 199 17.13 -18.71 -5.59
C GLY A 199 18.34 -17.78 -5.45
N GLY A 200 18.63 -17.34 -4.23
CA GLY A 200 19.69 -16.39 -3.95
C GLY A 200 19.49 -15.04 -4.66
N VAL A 201 18.24 -14.61 -4.79
CA VAL A 201 17.87 -13.36 -5.44
C VAL A 201 17.63 -12.26 -4.41
N ILE A 202 17.78 -11.01 -4.85
CA ILE A 202 17.43 -9.80 -4.11
C ILE A 202 16.17 -9.19 -4.72
N VAL A 203 15.26 -8.76 -3.85
CA VAL A 203 14.07 -8.00 -4.22
C VAL A 203 14.34 -6.52 -3.97
N ALA A 204 13.98 -5.66 -4.90
CA ALA A 204 13.99 -4.21 -4.71
C ALA A 204 12.58 -3.68 -4.92
N LYS A 205 12.07 -2.92 -3.95
CA LYS A 205 10.74 -2.32 -4.01
C LYS A 205 10.79 -0.86 -3.59
N THR A 206 10.30 0.04 -4.46
CA THR A 206 10.34 1.50 -4.22
C THR A 206 8.99 2.12 -4.49
N ALA A 207 8.77 3.33 -3.99
CA ALA A 207 7.65 4.14 -4.42
C ALA A 207 7.85 4.63 -5.87
N LYS A 208 6.76 4.74 -6.62
CA LYS A 208 6.78 5.42 -7.92
C LYS A 208 7.03 6.91 -7.68
N PRO A 209 7.84 7.60 -8.52
CA PRO A 209 8.10 9.03 -8.35
C PRO A 209 6.86 9.93 -8.37
N SER A 210 5.83 9.51 -9.10
CA SER A 210 4.55 10.22 -9.23
C SER A 210 3.45 9.70 -8.30
N GLN A 211 3.79 8.84 -7.33
CA GLN A 211 2.82 8.22 -6.44
C GLN A 211 2.16 9.26 -5.53
N ASP A 212 0.85 9.31 -5.55
CA ASP A 212 0.09 10.23 -4.72
C ASP A 212 -0.13 9.64 -3.33
N GLN A 213 0.57 10.18 -2.34
CA GLN A 213 0.56 9.71 -0.96
C GLN A 213 -0.80 9.87 -0.26
N ARG A 214 -1.77 10.55 -0.89
CA ARG A 214 -3.13 10.66 -0.35
C ARG A 214 -3.90 9.35 -0.41
N PHE A 215 -3.50 8.41 -1.30
CA PHE A 215 -4.24 7.15 -1.49
C PHE A 215 -3.38 5.95 -1.88
N ASP A 216 -2.09 6.12 -2.15
CA ASP A 216 -1.23 5.01 -2.55
C ASP A 216 0.14 5.07 -1.85
N ILE A 217 0.38 4.13 -0.93
CA ILE A 217 1.68 3.92 -0.28
C ILE A 217 2.11 2.49 -0.56
N PRO A 218 3.30 2.29 -1.16
CA PRO A 218 3.83 0.95 -1.32
C PRO A 218 3.99 0.27 0.03
N GLY A 219 3.66 -1.00 0.07
CA GLY A 219 3.87 -1.80 1.27
C GLY A 219 4.27 -3.22 0.93
N PHE A 220 4.91 -3.88 1.89
CA PHE A 220 5.08 -5.33 1.89
C PHE A 220 4.86 -5.86 3.31
N GLY A 221 4.46 -7.11 3.41
CA GLY A 221 4.16 -7.75 4.69
C GLY A 221 4.38 -9.24 4.61
N THR A 222 3.76 -9.98 5.53
CA THR A 222 3.93 -11.43 5.67
C THR A 222 3.67 -12.20 4.38
N LYS A 223 2.66 -11.83 3.60
CA LYS A 223 2.36 -12.50 2.32
C LYS A 223 3.49 -12.35 1.29
N THR A 224 4.03 -11.14 1.16
CA THR A 224 5.19 -10.91 0.27
C THR A 224 6.42 -11.63 0.82
N MET A 225 6.60 -11.69 2.14
CA MET A 225 7.66 -12.45 2.77
C MET A 225 7.54 -13.96 2.47
N GLU A 226 6.34 -14.53 2.50
CA GLU A 226 6.09 -15.91 2.06
C GLU A 226 6.53 -16.13 0.61
N SER A 227 6.19 -15.20 -0.28
CA SER A 227 6.61 -15.27 -1.69
C SER A 227 8.14 -15.20 -1.83
N MET A 228 8.80 -14.38 -1.02
CA MET A 228 10.27 -14.30 -0.98
C MET A 228 10.92 -15.59 -0.48
N ILE A 229 10.36 -16.19 0.57
CA ILE A 229 10.82 -17.49 1.10
C ILE A 229 10.72 -18.57 0.02
N HIS A 230 9.56 -18.68 -0.64
CA HIS A 230 9.36 -19.64 -1.73
C HIS A 230 10.26 -19.39 -2.94
N ALA A 231 10.58 -18.13 -3.22
CA ALA A 231 11.50 -17.73 -4.27
C ALA A 231 12.97 -17.99 -3.93
N GLY A 232 13.31 -18.35 -2.68
CA GLY A 232 14.68 -18.46 -2.19
C GLY A 232 15.40 -17.11 -2.21
N ALA A 233 14.69 -16.01 -1.96
CA ALA A 233 15.30 -14.67 -1.88
C ALA A 233 16.12 -14.55 -0.59
N THR A 234 17.26 -13.84 -0.66
CA THR A 234 18.14 -13.61 0.49
C THR A 234 18.02 -12.21 1.07
N GLY A 235 17.34 -11.30 0.38
CA GLY A 235 17.10 -9.95 0.88
C GLY A 235 16.13 -9.13 0.08
N ILE A 236 15.67 -8.06 0.71
CA ILE A 236 14.88 -7.00 0.09
C ILE A 236 15.45 -5.64 0.46
N VAL A 237 15.48 -4.74 -0.51
CA VAL A 237 15.71 -3.31 -0.28
C VAL A 237 14.42 -2.55 -0.54
N ILE A 238 14.08 -1.67 0.39
CA ILE A 238 12.89 -0.80 0.32
C ILE A 238 13.27 0.66 0.53
N GLU A 239 12.39 1.55 0.13
CA GLU A 239 12.59 2.98 0.25
C GLU A 239 12.16 3.51 1.62
N ALA A 240 13.07 4.23 2.29
CA ALA A 240 12.81 4.89 3.56
C ALA A 240 11.69 5.94 3.43
N ASP A 241 10.88 6.06 4.47
CA ASP A 241 9.77 7.01 4.58
C ASP A 241 8.68 6.88 3.48
N ASN A 242 8.86 5.96 2.51
CA ASN A 242 7.97 5.77 1.37
C ASN A 242 7.47 4.33 1.19
N THR A 243 7.90 3.39 2.04
CA THR A 243 7.43 1.99 1.97
C THR A 243 7.00 1.51 3.34
N LEU A 244 5.76 1.07 3.48
CA LEU A 244 5.23 0.52 4.72
C LEU A 244 5.61 -0.95 4.89
N VAL A 245 6.10 -1.32 6.08
CA VAL A 245 6.27 -2.72 6.49
C VAL A 245 5.04 -3.12 7.29
N VAL A 246 4.14 -3.86 6.64
CA VAL A 246 2.87 -4.31 7.22
C VAL A 246 3.11 -5.46 8.19
N ASP A 247 2.43 -5.49 9.35
CA ASP A 247 2.67 -6.43 10.44
C ASP A 247 4.18 -6.52 10.77
N ARG A 248 4.78 -5.37 11.02
CA ARG A 248 6.24 -5.17 11.05
C ARG A 248 6.98 -6.20 11.88
N GLU A 249 6.57 -6.42 13.12
CA GLU A 249 7.22 -7.36 14.03
C GLU A 249 7.18 -8.79 13.47
N LYS A 250 6.01 -9.22 12.99
CA LYS A 250 5.82 -10.54 12.40
C LYS A 250 6.60 -10.70 11.10
N THR A 251 6.60 -9.68 10.25
CA THR A 251 7.33 -9.68 8.96
C THR A 251 8.83 -9.76 9.20
N ILE A 252 9.37 -9.00 10.17
CA ILE A 252 10.79 -9.06 10.56
C ILE A 252 11.14 -10.42 11.18
N ALA A 253 10.29 -10.96 12.06
CA ALA A 253 10.51 -12.27 12.66
C ALA A 253 10.58 -13.39 11.60
N MET A 254 9.69 -13.36 10.60
CA MET A 254 9.73 -14.30 9.47
C MET A 254 11.02 -14.15 8.65
N ALA A 255 11.45 -12.91 8.39
CA ALA A 255 12.71 -12.64 7.69
C ALA A 255 13.92 -13.19 8.45
N ASP A 256 13.98 -12.96 9.77
CA ASP A 256 15.03 -13.46 10.63
C ASP A 256 15.09 -15.00 10.67
N GLU A 257 13.93 -15.66 10.76
CA GLU A 257 13.82 -17.12 10.76
C GLU A 257 14.36 -17.74 9.46
N HIS A 258 14.16 -17.06 8.33
CA HIS A 258 14.60 -17.53 7.02
C HIS A 258 15.91 -16.89 6.52
N ASN A 259 16.65 -16.18 7.39
CA ASN A 259 17.89 -15.50 7.05
C ASN A 259 17.78 -14.52 5.86
N ILE A 260 16.65 -13.84 5.77
CA ILE A 260 16.40 -12.80 4.75
C ILE A 260 16.74 -11.44 5.35
N THR A 261 17.51 -10.63 4.64
CA THR A 261 17.82 -9.25 5.05
C THR A 261 16.76 -8.26 4.56
N ILE A 262 16.31 -7.37 5.44
CA ILE A 262 15.48 -6.22 5.07
C ILE A 262 16.34 -4.96 5.24
N LEU A 263 16.69 -4.32 4.12
CA LEU A 263 17.43 -3.06 4.06
C LEU A 263 16.49 -1.92 3.71
N VAL A 264 16.53 -0.85 4.49
CA VAL A 264 15.82 0.40 4.22
C VAL A 264 16.85 1.44 3.75
N LYS A 265 16.62 2.02 2.57
CA LYS A 265 17.53 2.98 1.93
C LYS A 265 16.86 4.33 1.71
#